data_25f9a98d9b31287b38d97cc11e08c498
#
_entry.id   25f9a98d9b31287b38d97cc11e08c498
#
_cell.length_a   1.000
_cell.length_b   1.000
_cell.length_c   1.000
_cell.angle_alpha   90.00
_cell.angle_beta   90.00
_cell.angle_gamma   90.00
#
_symmetry.space_group_name_H-M   'P 1'
#
loop_
_entity.id
_entity.type
_entity.pdbx_description
1 polymer ?
#
loop_
_entity_poly.entity_id
_entity_poly.type
_entity_poly.pdbx_seq_one_letter_code
_entity_poly.pdbx_strand_id
1 'polypeptide(L)'
;MPIATFSTVNDGLKPSQQDRGHYVVDVNLEDSGPWVPYAEGVWVQLCRFNVTTGGFTVVLKGLPGAKLGVHYHTGTVHGFTLRGHWRYLEHDWIAKPGTFIYEPAGEAHTLVITDDSPEPAIIFFVVDGALVYLDKPVNGTFAAFEDGFSALELSRKFYREAGLDVGKLDLRIR
;
A
#
# COMPACT_ATOMS: atom_id res chain seq x y z
N MET A 1 -33.14 2.11 -6.20
CA MET A 1 -32.73 2.02 -7.63
C MET A 1 -31.39 2.73 -7.78
N PRO A 2 -30.42 2.14 -8.44
CA PRO A 2 -29.21 2.87 -8.78
C PRO A 2 -29.56 4.04 -9.69
N ILE A 3 -28.94 5.18 -9.49
CA ILE A 3 -29.18 6.39 -10.29
C ILE A 3 -28.64 6.10 -11.69
N ALA A 4 -29.56 6.06 -12.68
CA ALA A 4 -29.27 5.65 -14.06
C ALA A 4 -28.39 6.62 -14.88
N THR A 5 -27.85 7.66 -14.26
CA THR A 5 -27.11 8.74 -14.94
C THR A 5 -25.59 8.71 -14.74
N PHE A 6 -25.04 7.65 -14.13
CA PHE A 6 -23.61 7.55 -13.93
C PHE A 6 -22.79 7.34 -15.23
N SER A 7 -23.40 6.76 -16.25
CA SER A 7 -22.73 6.52 -17.54
C SER A 7 -22.41 7.80 -18.31
N THR A 8 -23.08 8.91 -18.02
CA THR A 8 -22.91 10.17 -18.74
C THR A 8 -21.84 11.09 -18.12
N VAL A 9 -21.35 10.78 -16.93
CA VAL A 9 -20.31 11.60 -16.29
C VAL A 9 -19.01 11.57 -17.09
N ASN A 10 -18.64 10.43 -17.64
CA ASN A 10 -17.43 10.29 -18.47
C ASN A 10 -17.57 10.97 -19.84
N ASP A 11 -18.79 11.03 -20.41
CA ASP A 11 -19.00 11.61 -21.74
C ASP A 11 -18.80 13.14 -21.76
N GLY A 12 -18.95 13.78 -20.60
CA GLY A 12 -18.68 15.21 -20.44
C GLY A 12 -17.25 15.57 -20.05
N LEU A 13 -16.40 14.57 -19.78
CA LEU A 13 -15.02 14.80 -19.39
C LEU A 13 -14.13 15.05 -20.63
N LYS A 14 -13.09 15.88 -20.46
CA LYS A 14 -12.06 16.03 -21.47
C LYS A 14 -11.33 14.69 -21.69
N PRO A 15 -10.80 14.40 -22.89
CA PRO A 15 -10.08 13.15 -23.17
C PRO A 15 -9.04 12.77 -22.11
N SER A 16 -8.25 13.76 -21.63
CA SER A 16 -7.27 13.54 -20.55
C SER A 16 -7.87 13.15 -19.20
N GLN A 17 -9.17 13.38 -18.99
CA GLN A 17 -9.90 13.00 -17.79
C GLN A 17 -10.62 11.65 -17.99
N GLN A 18 -11.03 11.35 -19.22
CA GLN A 18 -11.59 10.03 -19.59
C GLN A 18 -10.55 8.93 -19.47
N ASP A 19 -9.28 9.22 -19.80
CA ASP A 19 -8.15 8.29 -19.63
C ASP A 19 -7.91 7.88 -18.17
N ARG A 20 -8.52 8.58 -17.21
CA ARG A 20 -8.53 8.22 -15.78
C ARG A 20 -9.72 7.34 -15.38
N GLY A 21 -10.35 6.67 -16.32
CA GLY A 21 -11.45 5.75 -16.09
C GLY A 21 -11.05 4.50 -15.30
N HIS A 22 -11.83 3.46 -15.46
CA HIS A 22 -11.54 2.15 -14.85
C HIS A 22 -10.22 1.58 -15.35
N TYR A 23 -9.50 0.93 -14.44
CA TYR A 23 -8.36 0.10 -14.79
C TYR A 23 -8.37 -1.17 -13.94
N VAL A 24 -7.73 -2.20 -14.44
CA VAL A 24 -7.57 -3.48 -13.75
C VAL A 24 -6.08 -3.73 -13.54
N VAL A 25 -5.72 -4.15 -12.36
CA VAL A 25 -4.37 -4.59 -12.01
C VAL A 25 -4.45 -6.01 -11.48
N ASP A 26 -3.88 -6.93 -12.21
CA ASP A 26 -3.67 -8.29 -11.72
C ASP A 26 -2.42 -8.27 -10.81
N VAL A 27 -2.65 -8.51 -9.53
CA VAL A 27 -1.56 -8.65 -8.56
C VAL A 27 -1.12 -10.11 -8.56
N ASN A 28 0.12 -10.35 -8.94
CA ASN A 28 0.70 -11.68 -8.82
C ASN A 28 1.17 -11.89 -7.37
N LEU A 29 0.45 -12.71 -6.61
CA LEU A 29 0.75 -13.01 -5.20
C LEU A 29 1.86 -14.06 -5.04
N GLU A 30 2.30 -14.68 -6.13
CA GLU A 30 3.41 -15.65 -6.11
C GLU A 30 4.77 -14.93 -6.14
N ASP A 31 5.84 -15.65 -5.84
CA ASP A 31 7.19 -15.09 -5.77
C ASP A 31 7.70 -14.52 -7.09
N SER A 32 7.15 -15.00 -8.22
CA SER A 32 7.47 -14.50 -9.57
C SER A 32 6.86 -13.12 -9.89
N GLY A 33 6.05 -12.55 -9.00
CA GLY A 33 5.47 -11.23 -9.18
C GLY A 33 6.50 -10.10 -9.20
N PRO A 34 6.14 -8.91 -9.70
CA PRO A 34 7.03 -7.75 -9.70
C PRO A 34 7.06 -7.11 -8.29
N TRP A 35 7.63 -7.85 -7.35
CA TRP A 35 7.76 -7.43 -5.96
C TRP A 35 8.86 -6.38 -5.80
N VAL A 36 8.47 -5.14 -5.57
CA VAL A 36 9.38 -4.01 -5.32
C VAL A 36 9.96 -4.15 -3.91
N PRO A 37 11.29 -4.26 -3.74
CA PRO A 37 11.89 -4.27 -2.42
C PRO A 37 11.56 -2.99 -1.65
N TYR A 38 11.14 -3.13 -0.39
CA TYR A 38 10.66 -2.02 0.42
C TYR A 38 11.46 -1.85 1.73
N ALA A 39 11.56 -2.91 2.49
CA ALA A 39 12.38 -3.00 3.70
C ALA A 39 13.01 -4.40 3.77
N GLU A 40 13.84 -4.65 4.78
CA GLU A 40 14.40 -5.97 4.98
C GLU A 40 13.30 -7.01 5.22
N GLY A 41 13.24 -8.02 4.37
CA GLY A 41 12.19 -9.04 4.40
C GLY A 41 10.79 -8.55 4.00
N VAL A 42 10.66 -7.34 3.42
CA VAL A 42 9.38 -6.76 3.00
C VAL A 42 9.44 -6.28 1.56
N TRP A 43 8.41 -6.60 0.79
CA TRP A 43 8.21 -6.19 -0.61
C TRP A 43 6.80 -5.67 -0.81
N VAL A 44 6.61 -4.90 -1.88
CA VAL A 44 5.32 -4.32 -2.22
C VAL A 44 4.98 -4.44 -3.71
N GLN A 45 3.70 -4.49 -4.02
CA GLN A 45 3.15 -4.25 -5.36
C GLN A 45 2.12 -3.13 -5.25
N LEU A 46 2.38 -2.00 -5.92
CA LEU A 46 1.51 -0.83 -5.87
C LEU A 46 0.35 -0.99 -6.87
N CYS A 47 -0.87 -0.86 -6.38
CA CYS A 47 -2.10 -0.94 -7.20
C CYS A 47 -2.58 0.43 -7.66
N ARG A 48 -2.33 1.47 -6.87
CA ARG A 48 -2.74 2.85 -7.17
C ARG A 48 -1.74 3.85 -6.58
N PHE A 49 -1.46 4.91 -7.32
CA PHE A 49 -0.75 6.10 -6.86
C PHE A 49 -1.73 7.28 -6.90
N ASN A 50 -2.16 7.77 -5.76
CA ASN A 50 -3.07 8.90 -5.67
C ASN A 50 -2.26 10.20 -5.59
N VAL A 51 -2.03 10.83 -6.73
CA VAL A 51 -1.27 12.08 -6.81
C VAL A 51 -2.11 13.32 -6.47
N THR A 52 -3.39 13.14 -6.18
CA THR A 52 -4.29 14.21 -5.73
C THR A 52 -4.22 14.39 -4.21
N THR A 53 -4.21 13.29 -3.46
CA THR A 53 -4.20 13.31 -1.98
C THR A 53 -2.90 12.82 -1.37
N GLY A 54 -1.97 12.29 -2.17
CA GLY A 54 -0.72 11.70 -1.71
C GLY A 54 -0.85 10.25 -1.24
N GLY A 55 -2.06 9.67 -1.24
CA GLY A 55 -2.28 8.30 -0.82
C GLY A 55 -1.87 7.25 -1.86
N PHE A 56 -1.94 5.99 -1.48
CA PHE A 56 -1.66 4.86 -2.38
C PHE A 56 -2.41 3.59 -1.98
N THR A 57 -2.48 2.64 -2.89
CA THR A 57 -3.04 1.32 -2.61
C THR A 57 -1.97 0.28 -2.92
N VAL A 58 -1.74 -0.63 -2.00
CA VAL A 58 -0.60 -1.54 -2.03
C VAL A 58 -0.95 -2.94 -1.56
N VAL A 59 -0.31 -3.94 -2.16
CA VAL A 59 -0.18 -5.28 -1.56
C VAL A 59 1.22 -5.40 -1.00
N LEU A 60 1.31 -5.66 0.29
CA LEU A 60 2.56 -5.87 1.02
C LEU A 60 2.78 -7.37 1.21
N LYS A 61 4.02 -7.83 0.99
CA LYS A 61 4.49 -9.16 1.36
C LYS A 61 5.61 -9.01 2.39
N GLY A 62 5.51 -9.74 3.51
CA GLY A 62 6.53 -9.76 4.54
C GLY A 62 6.87 -11.17 4.98
N LEU A 63 8.17 -11.48 5.14
CA LEU A 63 8.63 -12.75 5.72
C LEU A 63 8.36 -12.80 7.23
N PRO A 64 8.18 -14.00 7.84
CA PRO A 64 8.14 -14.14 9.28
C PRO A 64 9.33 -13.41 9.95
N GLY A 65 9.06 -12.64 11.00
CA GLY A 65 10.03 -11.79 11.71
C GLY A 65 10.31 -10.43 11.07
N ALA A 66 9.90 -10.19 9.82
CA ALA A 66 10.10 -8.89 9.17
C ALA A 66 9.29 -7.76 9.85
N LYS A 67 9.86 -6.56 9.83
CA LYS A 67 9.28 -5.37 10.48
C LYS A 67 9.32 -4.16 9.56
N LEU A 68 8.28 -3.35 9.61
CA LEU A 68 8.36 -1.96 9.16
C LEU A 68 8.71 -1.06 10.33
N GLY A 69 9.50 -0.02 10.06
CA GLY A 69 9.82 0.98 11.04
C GLY A 69 8.56 1.63 11.64
N VAL A 70 8.70 2.16 12.84
CA VAL A 70 7.63 2.89 13.51
C VAL A 70 7.16 4.05 12.64
N HIS A 71 5.85 4.15 12.41
CA HIS A 71 5.25 5.19 11.58
C HIS A 71 3.81 5.48 12.02
N TYR A 72 3.29 6.62 11.58
CA TYR A 72 1.87 6.93 11.61
C TYR A 72 1.39 7.37 10.24
N HIS A 73 0.09 7.31 10.01
CA HIS A 73 -0.54 7.77 8.77
C HIS A 73 -1.15 9.17 8.92
N THR A 74 -1.02 10.00 7.87
CA THR A 74 -1.65 11.33 7.84
C THR A 74 -3.13 11.29 7.47
N GLY A 75 -3.60 10.17 6.96
CA GLY A 75 -4.99 9.84 6.64
C GLY A 75 -5.37 8.48 7.22
N THR A 76 -6.55 8.00 6.86
CA THR A 76 -7.03 6.68 7.28
C THR A 76 -6.40 5.55 6.48
N VAL A 77 -6.31 4.36 7.08
CA VAL A 77 -5.90 3.14 6.39
C VAL A 77 -6.94 2.05 6.57
N HIS A 78 -7.17 1.32 5.48
CA HIS A 78 -7.95 0.09 5.49
C HIS A 78 -7.05 -1.05 5.07
N GLY A 79 -6.93 -2.07 5.92
CA GLY A 79 -6.12 -3.25 5.66
C GLY A 79 -6.97 -4.51 5.59
N PHE A 80 -6.60 -5.44 4.71
CA PHE A 80 -7.21 -6.77 4.64
C PHE A 80 -6.13 -7.83 4.49
N THR A 81 -6.10 -8.78 5.42
CA THR A 81 -5.11 -9.86 5.42
C THR A 81 -5.53 -10.97 4.45
N LEU A 82 -4.66 -11.27 3.49
CA LEU A 82 -4.86 -12.32 2.50
C LEU A 82 -4.17 -13.63 2.92
N ARG A 83 -2.94 -13.54 3.45
CA ARG A 83 -2.14 -14.70 3.89
C ARG A 83 -1.31 -14.35 5.13
N GLY A 84 -0.85 -15.36 5.85
CA GLY A 84 0.07 -15.23 6.98
C GLY A 84 -0.52 -14.54 8.20
N HIS A 85 0.36 -14.25 9.16
CA HIS A 85 -0.01 -13.61 10.41
C HIS A 85 0.85 -12.40 10.68
N TRP A 86 0.25 -11.31 11.17
CA TRP A 86 0.94 -10.07 11.49
C TRP A 86 0.21 -9.29 12.59
N ARG A 87 0.88 -8.31 13.17
CA ARG A 87 0.31 -7.40 14.17
C ARG A 87 1.01 -6.06 14.19
N TYR A 88 0.49 -5.12 14.94
CA TYR A 88 1.26 -3.99 15.45
C TYR A 88 1.83 -4.32 16.83
N LEU A 89 3.08 -3.93 17.11
CA LEU A 89 3.70 -4.18 18.42
C LEU A 89 2.93 -3.54 19.57
N GLU A 90 2.27 -2.43 19.28
CA GLU A 90 1.52 -1.61 20.22
C GLU A 90 0.13 -2.18 20.56
N HIS A 91 -0.28 -3.30 19.92
CA HIS A 91 -1.58 -3.93 20.09
C HIS A 91 -1.47 -5.42 20.39
N ASP A 92 -2.47 -5.96 21.09
CA ASP A 92 -2.51 -7.37 21.52
C ASP A 92 -3.13 -8.32 20.49
N TRP A 93 -3.78 -7.81 19.44
CA TRP A 93 -4.40 -8.64 18.41
C TRP A 93 -3.37 -9.18 17.40
N ILE A 94 -3.70 -10.31 16.79
CA ILE A 94 -3.00 -10.87 15.64
C ILE A 94 -3.97 -10.95 14.46
N ALA A 95 -3.63 -10.29 13.36
CA ALA A 95 -4.34 -10.39 12.11
C ALA A 95 -3.98 -11.70 11.40
N LYS A 96 -5.01 -12.36 10.84
CA LYS A 96 -4.94 -13.63 10.12
C LYS A 96 -5.71 -13.49 8.80
N PRO A 97 -5.61 -14.45 7.88
CA PRO A 97 -6.39 -14.41 6.64
C PRO A 97 -7.89 -14.14 6.90
N GLY A 98 -8.44 -13.12 6.25
CA GLY A 98 -9.80 -12.62 6.46
C GLY A 98 -9.94 -11.50 7.49
N THR A 99 -8.87 -11.14 8.23
CA THR A 99 -8.94 -10.01 9.16
C THR A 99 -8.95 -8.69 8.38
N PHE A 100 -9.94 -7.84 8.68
CA PHE A 100 -10.01 -6.44 8.28
C PHE A 100 -9.54 -5.55 9.43
N ILE A 101 -8.77 -4.52 9.12
CA ILE A 101 -8.39 -3.47 10.07
C ILE A 101 -8.75 -2.10 9.53
N TYR A 102 -9.03 -1.19 10.45
CA TYR A 102 -9.15 0.24 10.21
C TYR A 102 -8.18 0.98 11.11
N GLU A 103 -7.44 1.92 10.56
CA GLU A 103 -6.48 2.75 11.28
C GLU A 103 -6.90 4.22 11.16
N PRO A 104 -7.10 4.91 12.27
CA PRO A 104 -7.28 6.35 12.24
C PRO A 104 -5.95 7.06 11.92
N ALA A 105 -6.03 8.27 11.42
CA ALA A 105 -4.85 9.11 11.25
C ALA A 105 -4.17 9.43 12.59
N GLY A 106 -2.84 9.48 12.60
CA GLY A 106 -2.03 9.97 13.72
C GLY A 106 -1.67 8.94 14.79
N GLU A 107 -2.16 7.70 14.70
CA GLU A 107 -1.73 6.63 15.61
C GLU A 107 -0.40 6.04 15.15
N ALA A 108 0.63 6.11 16.00
CA ALA A 108 1.95 5.57 15.68
C ALA A 108 2.04 4.09 16.06
N HIS A 109 2.52 3.27 15.12
CA HIS A 109 2.62 1.82 15.29
C HIS A 109 3.79 1.21 14.49
N THR A 110 4.11 -0.03 14.85
CA THR A 110 5.19 -0.83 14.23
C THR A 110 4.60 -2.12 13.69
N LEU A 111 4.52 -2.26 12.37
CA LEU A 111 4.05 -3.49 11.74
C LEU A 111 5.10 -4.60 11.88
N VAL A 112 4.68 -5.77 12.33
CA VAL A 112 5.52 -6.96 12.45
C VAL A 112 4.80 -8.17 11.88
N ILE A 113 5.47 -8.90 11.01
CA ILE A 113 5.05 -10.25 10.65
C ILE A 113 5.47 -11.17 11.80
N THR A 114 4.53 -11.93 12.35
CA THR A 114 4.83 -12.77 13.52
C THR A 114 5.85 -13.86 13.16
N ASP A 115 6.75 -14.17 14.10
CA ASP A 115 7.78 -15.20 13.88
C ASP A 115 7.19 -16.59 13.60
N ASP A 116 6.00 -16.84 14.17
CA ASP A 116 5.23 -18.09 14.02
C ASP A 116 4.24 -18.05 12.85
N SER A 117 4.31 -17.03 11.99
CA SER A 117 3.48 -17.01 10.77
C SER A 117 3.79 -18.24 9.92
N PRO A 118 2.78 -19.03 9.51
CA PRO A 118 3.00 -20.28 8.77
C PRO A 118 3.54 -20.06 7.36
N GLU A 119 3.44 -18.85 6.85
CA GLU A 119 3.87 -18.45 5.51
C GLU A 119 4.13 -16.93 5.50
N PRO A 120 4.76 -16.38 4.45
CA PRO A 120 4.86 -14.92 4.30
C PRO A 120 3.49 -14.26 4.38
N ALA A 121 3.38 -13.21 5.18
CA ALA A 121 2.13 -12.46 5.22
C ALA A 121 1.94 -11.68 3.93
N ILE A 122 0.71 -11.69 3.42
CA ILE A 122 0.26 -10.85 2.30
C ILE A 122 -0.93 -10.02 2.77
N ILE A 123 -0.79 -8.72 2.67
CA ILE A 123 -1.75 -7.77 3.21
C ILE A 123 -2.06 -6.73 2.14
N PHE A 124 -3.33 -6.50 1.88
CA PHE A 124 -3.80 -5.42 1.01
C PHE A 124 -4.11 -4.19 1.87
N PHE A 125 -3.54 -3.04 1.50
CA PHE A 125 -3.80 -1.78 2.17
C PHE A 125 -4.30 -0.71 1.21
N VAL A 126 -5.27 0.06 1.65
CA VAL A 126 -5.65 1.36 1.08
C VAL A 126 -5.21 2.43 2.06
N VAL A 127 -4.26 3.25 1.65
CA VAL A 127 -3.65 4.30 2.47
C VAL A 127 -4.10 5.65 1.93
N ASP A 128 -4.78 6.43 2.76
CA ASP A 128 -5.14 7.81 2.47
C ASP A 128 -4.10 8.76 3.07
N GLY A 129 -3.38 9.49 2.21
CA GLY A 129 -2.26 10.34 2.64
C GLY A 129 -0.93 9.61 2.73
N ALA A 130 -0.04 10.08 3.60
CA ALA A 130 1.34 9.62 3.72
C ALA A 130 1.57 8.76 4.96
N LEU A 131 2.65 7.96 4.93
CA LEU A 131 3.31 7.41 6.11
C LEU A 131 4.39 8.37 6.57
N VAL A 132 4.42 8.66 7.85
CA VAL A 132 5.48 9.43 8.50
C VAL A 132 6.23 8.51 9.45
N TYR A 133 7.47 8.21 9.10
CA TYR A 133 8.34 7.37 9.91
C TYR A 133 8.95 8.16 11.05
N LEU A 134 9.02 7.53 12.21
CA LEU A 134 9.59 8.07 13.44
C LEU A 134 10.74 7.20 13.92
N ASP A 135 11.62 7.76 14.75
CA ASP A 135 12.69 7.01 15.42
C ASP A 135 12.16 6.14 16.58
N LYS A 136 10.99 6.47 17.14
CA LYS A 136 10.31 5.72 18.22
C LYS A 136 8.81 6.06 18.26
N PRO A 137 7.95 5.19 18.85
CA PRO A 137 6.49 5.37 18.81
C PRO A 137 5.97 6.50 19.69
N VAL A 138 6.64 6.82 20.78
CA VAL A 138 6.23 7.88 21.74
C VAL A 138 7.26 9.00 21.77
N ASN A 139 6.83 10.24 21.55
CA ASN A 139 7.71 11.41 21.44
C ASN A 139 8.86 11.20 20.44
N GLY A 140 8.55 10.48 19.34
CA GLY A 140 9.49 10.23 18.27
C GLY A 140 9.77 11.48 17.44
N THR A 141 10.97 11.53 16.86
CA THR A 141 11.35 12.56 15.89
C THR A 141 11.16 12.05 14.47
N PHE A 142 10.92 12.97 13.55
CA PHE A 142 10.77 12.66 12.13
C PHE A 142 12.03 11.97 11.60
N ALA A 143 11.84 10.84 10.91
CA ALA A 143 12.90 10.08 10.25
C ALA A 143 12.78 10.12 8.73
N ALA A 144 11.59 9.84 8.19
CA ALA A 144 11.30 9.81 6.77
C ALA A 144 9.80 9.92 6.52
N PHE A 145 9.40 10.08 5.26
CA PHE A 145 7.99 9.91 4.87
C PHE A 145 7.89 9.14 3.56
N GLU A 146 6.71 8.57 3.32
CA GLU A 146 6.33 7.97 2.07
C GLU A 146 4.90 8.35 1.70
N ASP A 147 4.69 8.67 0.45
CA ASP A 147 3.40 9.01 -0.13
C ASP A 147 3.24 8.39 -1.53
N GLY A 148 2.13 8.70 -2.20
CA GLY A 148 1.88 8.19 -3.55
C GLY A 148 2.93 8.62 -4.58
N PHE A 149 3.63 9.74 -4.38
CA PHE A 149 4.69 10.19 -5.29
C PHE A 149 5.99 9.42 -5.06
N SER A 150 6.44 9.30 -3.81
CA SER A 150 7.65 8.55 -3.47
C SER A 150 7.50 7.05 -3.78
N ALA A 151 6.32 6.47 -3.52
CA ALA A 151 5.99 5.10 -3.88
C ALA A 151 6.03 4.88 -5.41
N LEU A 152 5.57 5.86 -6.21
CA LEU A 152 5.65 5.80 -7.67
C LEU A 152 7.12 5.83 -8.14
N GLU A 153 7.95 6.71 -7.60
CA GLU A 153 9.36 6.80 -7.99
C GLU A 153 10.15 5.55 -7.58
N LEU A 154 9.90 4.99 -6.38
CA LEU A 154 10.46 3.71 -5.96
C LEU A 154 10.10 2.59 -6.95
N SER A 155 8.81 2.50 -7.32
CA SER A 155 8.34 1.50 -8.27
C SER A 155 8.93 1.70 -9.66
N ARG A 156 9.00 2.93 -10.16
CA ARG A 156 9.61 3.25 -11.47
C ARG A 156 11.08 2.89 -11.51
N LYS A 157 11.82 3.17 -10.43
CA LYS A 157 13.23 2.79 -10.32
C LYS A 157 13.40 1.28 -10.47
N PHE A 158 12.67 0.51 -9.65
CA PHE A 158 12.70 -0.95 -9.71
C PHE A 158 12.32 -1.49 -11.08
N TYR A 159 11.25 -0.99 -11.70
CA TYR A 159 10.80 -1.46 -13.02
C TYR A 159 11.86 -1.22 -14.09
N ARG A 160 12.53 -0.04 -14.08
CA ARG A 160 13.65 0.23 -15.00
C ARG A 160 14.83 -0.73 -14.81
N GLU A 161 15.23 -0.94 -13.55
CA GLU A 161 16.35 -1.83 -13.20
C GLU A 161 16.06 -3.30 -13.53
N ALA A 162 14.79 -3.73 -13.39
CA ALA A 162 14.34 -5.08 -13.71
C ALA A 162 13.96 -5.27 -15.20
N GLY A 163 14.06 -4.25 -16.04
CA GLY A 163 13.67 -4.32 -17.46
C GLY A 163 12.16 -4.49 -17.68
N LEU A 164 11.35 -4.07 -16.70
CA LEU A 164 9.89 -4.12 -16.77
C LEU A 164 9.31 -2.86 -17.42
N ASP A 165 8.10 -2.98 -17.99
CA ASP A 165 7.41 -1.86 -18.63
C ASP A 165 6.90 -0.84 -17.60
N VAL A 166 7.59 0.31 -17.52
CA VAL A 166 7.23 1.42 -16.63
C VAL A 166 5.86 2.03 -16.98
N GLY A 167 5.44 1.98 -18.25
CA GLY A 167 4.13 2.50 -18.67
C GLY A 167 2.95 1.82 -17.96
N LYS A 168 3.12 0.59 -17.50
CA LYS A 168 2.11 -0.10 -16.67
C LYS A 168 1.86 0.58 -15.32
N LEU A 169 2.83 1.33 -14.78
CA LEU A 169 2.66 2.10 -13.54
C LEU A 169 1.86 3.38 -13.81
N ASP A 170 2.05 4.01 -14.97
CA ASP A 170 1.37 5.26 -15.31
C ASP A 170 -0.15 5.08 -15.41
N LEU A 171 -0.61 3.88 -15.79
CA LEU A 171 -2.03 3.52 -15.79
C LEU A 171 -2.65 3.52 -14.38
N ARG A 172 -1.85 3.47 -13.32
CA ARG A 172 -2.27 3.41 -11.90
C ARG A 172 -2.27 4.79 -11.22
N ILE A 173 -1.86 5.84 -11.92
CA ILE A 173 -1.83 7.21 -11.39
C ILE A 173 -3.26 7.80 -11.37
N ARG A 174 -3.71 8.37 -10.22
CA ARG A 174 -5.04 8.96 -10.03
C ARG A 174 -4.96 10.27 -9.25
#